data_432b691c06fa17bdeb30ad24163b2f4b
#
_entry.id   432b691c06fa17bdeb30ad24163b2f4b
#
_cell.length_a   1.000
_cell.length_b   1.000
_cell.length_c   1.000
_cell.angle_alpha   90.00
_cell.angle_beta   90.00
_cell.angle_gamma   90.00
#
_symmetry.space_group_name_H-M   'P 1'
#
loop_
_entity.id
_entity.type
_entity.pdbx_description
1 polymer ?
#
loop_
_entity_poly.entity_id
_entity_poly.type
_entity_poly.pdbx_seq_one_letter_code
_entity_poly.pdbx_strand_id
1 'polypeptide(L)'
;AAILNFVGALLGVGVAQTIQGLIAIETAPGGGSAHALTIVLAALVGAITWNLLTWYFGIPSSSSHALIGGIVGAGVASATTVEWDTLVDKVAIPMVLSPLLGFLGAFAVMTSIMWIFRRARPHRVARGFRNAQTVSAAMMSLGHGLQDAQKTMGVIVLALVAGGYADGSTVPLWVIVAAGTAIALGTYSGGWRIMRTLGRRIIDLDPPRGFA
;
A
#
# COMPACT_ATOMS: atom_id res chain seq x y z
N ALA A 1 10.71 -5.99 -9.75
CA ALA A 1 9.74 -5.50 -8.77
C ALA A 1 9.52 -6.51 -7.64
N ALA A 2 9.06 -7.76 -7.89
CA ALA A 2 8.70 -8.73 -6.84
C ALA A 2 9.78 -8.95 -5.76
N ILE A 3 11.04 -9.16 -6.16
CA ILE A 3 12.16 -9.33 -5.21
C ILE A 3 12.35 -8.06 -4.36
N LEU A 4 12.26 -6.87 -4.96
CA LEU A 4 12.42 -5.61 -4.25
C LEU A 4 11.23 -5.31 -3.34
N ASN A 5 10.02 -5.74 -3.68
CA ASN A 5 8.87 -5.70 -2.78
C ASN A 5 9.10 -6.57 -1.54
N PHE A 6 9.63 -7.77 -1.71
CA PHE A 6 9.99 -8.64 -0.59
C PHE A 6 11.06 -7.99 0.31
N VAL A 7 12.13 -7.48 -0.28
CA VAL A 7 13.20 -6.78 0.47
C VAL A 7 12.64 -5.56 1.18
N GLY A 8 11.79 -4.77 0.53
CA GLY A 8 11.12 -3.61 1.12
C GLY A 8 10.29 -3.99 2.35
N ALA A 9 9.58 -5.12 2.31
CA ALA A 9 8.78 -5.61 3.43
C ALA A 9 9.59 -5.88 4.71
N LEU A 10 10.89 -6.17 4.58
CA LEU A 10 11.78 -6.43 5.72
C LEU A 10 12.31 -5.15 6.40
N LEU A 11 12.11 -3.97 5.79
CA LEU A 11 12.77 -2.72 6.23
C LEU A 11 12.02 -1.95 7.31
N GLY A 12 10.78 -2.31 7.65
CA GLY A 12 10.05 -1.58 8.69
C GLY A 12 8.67 -2.15 9.01
N VAL A 13 8.08 -1.67 10.11
CA VAL A 13 6.77 -2.12 10.64
C VAL A 13 5.86 -0.98 11.10
N GLY A 14 6.24 0.29 10.91
CA GLY A 14 5.51 1.45 11.48
C GLY A 14 4.07 1.58 10.98
N VAL A 15 3.78 1.27 9.72
CA VAL A 15 2.41 1.31 9.16
C VAL A 15 1.53 0.21 9.76
N ALA A 16 2.13 -0.93 10.16
CA ALA A 16 1.38 -2.01 10.81
C ALA A 16 0.75 -1.55 12.13
N GLN A 17 1.43 -0.72 12.90
CA GLN A 17 0.91 -0.13 14.15
C GLN A 17 -0.27 0.82 13.88
N THR A 18 -0.20 1.62 12.81
CA THR A 18 -1.31 2.50 12.42
C THR A 18 -2.57 1.70 12.08
N ILE A 19 -2.44 0.59 11.36
CA ILE A 19 -3.59 -0.28 11.02
C ILE A 19 -4.23 -0.88 12.28
N GLN A 20 -3.41 -1.30 13.25
CA GLN A 20 -3.90 -1.83 14.53
C GLN A 20 -4.67 -0.77 15.33
N GLY A 21 -4.27 0.50 15.26
CA GLY A 21 -4.88 1.60 15.98
C GLY A 21 -6.15 2.20 15.33
N LEU A 22 -6.71 1.60 14.25
CA LEU A 22 -7.91 2.13 13.59
C LEU A 22 -9.22 1.77 14.30
N ILE A 23 -9.26 0.66 15.03
CA ILE A 23 -10.40 0.21 15.81
C ILE A 23 -9.96 -0.25 17.20
N ALA A 24 -10.75 0.07 18.21
CA ALA A 24 -10.53 -0.42 19.56
C ALA A 24 -11.02 -1.86 19.66
N ILE A 25 -10.09 -2.83 19.64
CA ILE A 25 -10.43 -4.23 19.91
C ILE A 25 -10.35 -4.47 21.40
N GLU A 26 -11.50 -4.60 22.05
CA GLU A 26 -11.57 -5.02 23.43
C GLU A 26 -11.31 -6.53 23.52
N THR A 27 -10.20 -6.90 24.12
CA THR A 27 -9.89 -8.28 24.49
C THR A 27 -10.09 -8.44 25.99
N ALA A 28 -10.86 -9.45 26.41
CA ALA A 28 -10.95 -9.79 27.83
C ALA A 28 -9.54 -10.19 28.35
N PRO A 29 -9.19 -9.84 29.61
CA PRO A 29 -7.94 -10.26 30.18
C PRO A 29 -7.78 -11.79 30.11
N GLY A 30 -6.81 -12.28 29.32
CA GLY A 30 -6.51 -13.70 29.19
C GLY A 30 -7.36 -14.49 28.18
N GLY A 31 -8.18 -13.84 27.31
CA GLY A 31 -8.97 -14.54 26.32
C GLY A 31 -9.17 -13.78 25.02
N GLY A 32 -9.13 -14.49 23.89
CA GLY A 32 -9.51 -13.94 22.59
C GLY A 32 -11.01 -13.64 22.51
N SER A 33 -11.37 -12.65 21.69
CA SER A 33 -12.77 -12.27 21.43
C SER A 33 -13.22 -12.81 20.08
N ALA A 34 -14.16 -13.77 20.08
CA ALA A 34 -14.77 -14.26 18.84
C ALA A 34 -15.44 -13.12 18.04
N HIS A 35 -16.01 -12.12 18.75
CA HIS A 35 -16.58 -10.94 18.13
C HIS A 35 -15.53 -10.11 17.41
N ALA A 36 -14.38 -9.85 18.03
CA ALA A 36 -13.27 -9.13 17.44
C ALA A 36 -12.71 -9.85 16.21
N LEU A 37 -12.56 -11.17 16.27
CA LEU A 37 -12.15 -11.99 15.10
C LEU A 37 -13.17 -11.90 13.97
N THR A 38 -14.47 -11.86 14.27
CA THR A 38 -15.51 -11.70 13.25
C THR A 38 -15.42 -10.35 12.56
N ILE A 39 -15.12 -9.27 13.30
CA ILE A 39 -14.90 -7.92 12.73
C ILE A 39 -13.72 -7.95 11.76
N VAL A 40 -12.58 -8.50 12.19
CA VAL A 40 -11.38 -8.61 11.33
C VAL A 40 -11.67 -9.45 10.07
N LEU A 41 -12.39 -10.56 10.22
CA LEU A 41 -12.79 -11.39 9.09
C LEU A 41 -13.71 -10.65 8.12
N ALA A 42 -14.72 -9.94 8.62
CA ALA A 42 -15.63 -9.14 7.81
C ALA A 42 -14.89 -8.02 7.05
N ALA A 43 -13.96 -7.34 7.72
CA ALA A 43 -13.09 -6.34 7.10
C ALA A 43 -12.26 -6.92 5.95
N LEU A 44 -11.65 -8.09 6.17
CA LEU A 44 -10.86 -8.79 5.14
C LEU A 44 -11.72 -9.24 3.97
N VAL A 45 -12.89 -9.84 4.22
CA VAL A 45 -13.81 -10.26 3.14
C VAL A 45 -14.22 -9.06 2.29
N GLY A 46 -14.57 -7.93 2.89
CA GLY A 46 -14.91 -6.70 2.17
C GLY A 46 -13.75 -6.18 1.33
N ALA A 47 -12.56 -6.07 1.91
CA ALA A 47 -11.36 -5.58 1.23
C ALA A 47 -10.92 -6.50 0.09
N ILE A 48 -10.91 -7.82 0.29
CA ILE A 48 -10.55 -8.82 -0.72
C ILE A 48 -11.57 -8.79 -1.87
N THR A 49 -12.85 -8.76 -1.56
CA THR A 49 -13.91 -8.69 -2.58
C THR A 49 -13.75 -7.46 -3.46
N TRP A 50 -13.54 -6.28 -2.87
CA TRP A 50 -13.29 -5.05 -3.60
C TRP A 50 -12.04 -5.14 -4.49
N ASN A 51 -10.92 -5.64 -3.92
CA ASN A 51 -9.67 -5.77 -4.67
C ASN A 51 -9.78 -6.76 -5.82
N LEU A 52 -10.48 -7.89 -5.65
CA LEU A 52 -10.70 -8.87 -6.72
C LEU A 52 -11.60 -8.32 -7.83
N LEU A 53 -12.65 -7.60 -7.48
CA LEU A 53 -13.54 -6.95 -8.46
C LEU A 53 -12.77 -5.91 -9.29
N THR A 54 -12.05 -5.01 -8.64
CA THR A 54 -11.29 -3.97 -9.35
C THR A 54 -10.17 -4.57 -10.20
N TRP A 55 -9.48 -5.60 -9.70
CA TRP A 55 -8.48 -6.34 -10.46
C TRP A 55 -9.09 -7.04 -11.69
N TYR A 56 -10.23 -7.70 -11.53
CA TYR A 56 -10.91 -8.40 -12.63
C TYR A 56 -11.27 -7.45 -13.77
N PHE A 57 -11.78 -6.26 -13.45
CA PHE A 57 -12.11 -5.24 -14.44
C PHE A 57 -10.88 -4.42 -14.91
N GLY A 58 -9.70 -4.61 -14.31
CA GLY A 58 -8.50 -3.85 -14.63
C GLY A 58 -8.59 -2.38 -14.21
N ILE A 59 -9.37 -2.08 -13.17
CA ILE A 59 -9.56 -0.75 -12.61
C ILE A 59 -8.47 -0.51 -11.56
N PRO A 60 -7.60 0.51 -11.72
CA PRO A 60 -6.62 0.85 -10.69
C PRO A 60 -7.33 1.28 -9.40
N SER A 61 -7.11 0.55 -8.32
CA SER A 61 -7.69 0.81 -7.02
C SER A 61 -6.62 0.72 -5.93
N SER A 62 -6.83 1.45 -4.84
CA SER A 62 -5.96 1.42 -3.68
C SER A 62 -6.34 0.28 -2.76
N SER A 63 -5.45 -0.71 -2.60
CA SER A 63 -5.62 -1.80 -1.63
C SER A 63 -5.65 -1.29 -0.18
N SER A 64 -4.96 -0.17 0.08
CA SER A 64 -4.98 0.50 1.38
C SER A 64 -6.37 1.03 1.72
N HIS A 65 -6.96 1.78 0.78
CA HIS A 65 -8.31 2.33 1.00
C HIS A 65 -9.35 1.22 1.11
N ALA A 66 -9.21 0.13 0.34
CA ALA A 66 -10.08 -1.03 0.46
C ALA A 66 -9.99 -1.68 1.85
N LEU A 67 -8.76 -1.85 2.37
CA LEU A 67 -8.53 -2.44 3.67
C LEU A 67 -9.04 -1.55 4.82
N ILE A 68 -8.67 -0.26 4.79
CA ILE A 68 -9.10 0.70 5.81
C ILE A 68 -10.63 0.86 5.79
N GLY A 69 -11.22 0.98 4.60
CA GLY A 69 -12.68 1.01 4.44
C GLY A 69 -13.36 -0.25 4.95
N GLY A 70 -12.75 -1.41 4.74
CA GLY A 70 -13.22 -2.69 5.29
C GLY A 70 -13.19 -2.71 6.82
N ILE A 71 -12.08 -2.27 7.44
CA ILE A 71 -11.91 -2.20 8.90
C ILE A 71 -12.92 -1.23 9.51
N VAL A 72 -12.98 0.00 8.98
CA VAL A 72 -13.92 1.03 9.47
C VAL A 72 -15.37 0.59 9.28
N GLY A 73 -15.71 0.04 8.11
CA GLY A 73 -17.04 -0.45 7.81
C GLY A 73 -17.48 -1.59 8.72
N ALA A 74 -16.59 -2.55 8.99
CA ALA A 74 -16.86 -3.64 9.94
C ALA A 74 -16.97 -3.12 11.37
N GLY A 75 -16.13 -2.16 11.77
CA GLY A 75 -16.19 -1.50 13.09
C GLY A 75 -17.53 -0.79 13.31
N VAL A 76 -17.97 0.04 12.36
CA VAL A 76 -19.25 0.74 12.43
C VAL A 76 -20.42 -0.26 12.46
N ALA A 77 -20.40 -1.29 11.61
CA ALA A 77 -21.48 -2.29 11.56
C ALA A 77 -21.59 -3.12 12.84
N SER A 78 -20.49 -3.32 13.55
CA SER A 78 -20.44 -4.05 14.83
C SER A 78 -20.62 -3.16 16.07
N ALA A 79 -20.86 -1.86 15.88
CA ALA A 79 -20.88 -0.84 16.95
C ALA A 79 -19.59 -0.78 17.78
N THR A 80 -18.46 -1.23 17.20
CA THR A 80 -17.13 -1.11 17.81
C THR A 80 -16.61 0.32 17.63
N THR A 81 -15.91 0.84 18.63
CA THR A 81 -15.34 2.19 18.58
C THR A 81 -14.30 2.28 17.44
N VAL A 82 -14.55 3.19 16.51
CA VAL A 82 -13.60 3.57 15.46
C VAL A 82 -12.83 4.79 15.95
N GLU A 83 -11.51 4.73 15.83
CA GLU A 83 -10.61 5.83 16.20
C GLU A 83 -10.58 6.89 15.09
N TRP A 84 -11.61 7.76 15.10
CA TRP A 84 -11.83 8.77 14.05
C TRP A 84 -10.66 9.75 13.92
N ASP A 85 -10.01 10.13 15.03
CA ASP A 85 -8.87 11.03 15.01
C ASP A 85 -7.69 10.37 14.27
N THR A 86 -7.42 9.10 14.54
CA THR A 86 -6.41 8.32 13.82
C THR A 86 -6.77 8.20 12.35
N LEU A 87 -8.03 7.96 12.00
CA LEU A 87 -8.49 7.88 10.61
C LEU A 87 -8.30 9.22 9.89
N VAL A 88 -8.64 10.33 10.52
CA VAL A 88 -8.49 11.65 9.92
C VAL A 88 -7.01 12.00 9.73
N ASP A 89 -6.22 11.92 10.79
CA ASP A 89 -4.82 12.40 10.79
C ASP A 89 -3.89 11.49 9.96
N LYS A 90 -4.08 10.18 10.02
CA LYS A 90 -3.17 9.21 9.37
C LYS A 90 -3.65 8.72 8.01
N VAL A 91 -4.92 8.96 7.67
CA VAL A 91 -5.49 8.48 6.41
C VAL A 91 -6.11 9.62 5.59
N ALA A 92 -7.11 10.34 6.12
CA ALA A 92 -7.86 11.31 5.33
C ALA A 92 -7.01 12.52 4.91
N ILE A 93 -6.25 13.10 5.84
CA ILE A 93 -5.36 14.22 5.53
C ILE A 93 -4.27 13.82 4.53
N PRO A 94 -3.48 12.75 4.74
CA PRO A 94 -2.53 12.29 3.74
C PRO A 94 -3.15 11.91 2.39
N MET A 95 -4.37 11.38 2.37
CA MET A 95 -5.09 11.04 1.14
C MET A 95 -5.35 12.25 0.26
N VAL A 96 -5.61 13.42 0.85
CA VAL A 96 -5.82 14.68 0.12
C VAL A 96 -4.48 15.34 -0.21
N LEU A 97 -3.55 15.37 0.73
CA LEU A 97 -2.27 16.07 0.55
C LEU A 97 -1.31 15.34 -0.39
N SER A 98 -1.27 14.00 -0.36
CA SER A 98 -0.28 13.26 -1.15
C SER A 98 -0.43 13.42 -2.67
N PRO A 99 -1.64 13.44 -3.29
CA PRO A 99 -1.78 13.74 -4.70
C PRO A 99 -1.32 15.16 -5.06
N LEU A 100 -1.59 16.15 -4.20
CA LEU A 100 -1.18 17.53 -4.41
C LEU A 100 0.35 17.67 -4.36
N LEU A 101 0.97 17.08 -3.33
CA LEU A 101 2.44 17.09 -3.19
C LEU A 101 3.11 16.27 -4.30
N GLY A 102 2.53 15.14 -4.69
CA GLY A 102 3.00 14.33 -5.79
C GLY A 102 2.93 15.06 -7.14
N PHE A 103 1.83 15.75 -7.39
CA PHE A 103 1.66 16.59 -8.59
C PHE A 103 2.69 17.73 -8.65
N LEU A 104 2.84 18.48 -7.56
CA LEU A 104 3.81 19.59 -7.48
C LEU A 104 5.24 19.07 -7.62
N GLY A 105 5.57 17.96 -6.96
CA GLY A 105 6.88 17.32 -7.05
C GLY A 105 7.20 16.86 -8.46
N ALA A 106 6.29 16.10 -9.10
CA ALA A 106 6.47 15.63 -10.48
C ALA A 106 6.55 16.79 -11.47
N PHE A 107 5.74 17.84 -11.29
CA PHE A 107 5.80 19.06 -12.10
C PHE A 107 7.15 19.75 -11.97
N ALA A 108 7.67 19.93 -10.75
CA ALA A 108 8.96 20.54 -10.49
C ALA A 108 10.11 19.72 -11.10
N VAL A 109 10.11 18.40 -10.92
CA VAL A 109 11.10 17.48 -11.49
C VAL A 109 11.08 17.53 -13.01
N MET A 110 9.89 17.40 -13.62
CA MET A 110 9.77 17.42 -15.09
C MET A 110 10.19 18.76 -15.68
N THR A 111 9.80 19.88 -15.07
CA THR A 111 10.22 21.23 -15.48
C THR A 111 11.74 21.37 -15.40
N SER A 112 12.35 20.88 -14.32
CA SER A 112 13.80 20.87 -14.15
C SER A 112 14.50 20.04 -15.23
N ILE A 113 13.99 18.86 -15.54
CA ILE A 113 14.50 18.01 -16.63
C ILE A 113 14.44 18.77 -17.97
N MET A 114 13.29 19.35 -18.30
CA MET A 114 13.13 20.10 -19.55
C MET A 114 14.07 21.31 -19.63
N TRP A 115 14.26 22.02 -18.54
CA TRP A 115 15.16 23.18 -18.48
C TRP A 115 16.64 22.80 -18.60
N ILE A 116 17.09 21.77 -17.85
CA ILE A 116 18.47 21.28 -17.86
C ILE A 116 18.84 20.72 -19.25
N PHE A 117 17.96 19.92 -19.84
CA PHE A 117 18.22 19.22 -21.10
C PHE A 117 17.70 19.93 -22.35
N ARG A 118 17.23 21.20 -22.22
CA ARG A 118 16.66 22.00 -23.34
C ARG A 118 17.52 22.09 -24.60
N ARG A 119 18.85 22.01 -24.43
CA ARG A 119 19.82 22.06 -25.54
C ARG A 119 20.42 20.70 -25.89
N ALA A 120 20.04 19.65 -25.19
CA ALA A 120 20.58 18.31 -25.42
C ALA A 120 19.86 17.62 -26.59
N ARG A 121 20.56 16.69 -27.23
CA ARG A 121 19.97 15.90 -28.33
C ARG A 121 18.90 14.94 -27.76
N PRO A 122 17.62 14.95 -28.27
CA PRO A 122 16.53 14.18 -27.71
C PRO A 122 16.83 12.69 -27.55
N HIS A 123 17.48 12.08 -28.53
CA HIS A 123 17.84 10.66 -28.51
C HIS A 123 18.83 10.29 -27.37
N ARG A 124 19.77 11.18 -27.03
CA ARG A 124 20.71 10.93 -25.90
C ARG A 124 19.97 11.06 -24.57
N VAL A 125 19.11 12.05 -24.45
CA VAL A 125 18.26 12.26 -23.27
C VAL A 125 17.36 11.04 -23.04
N ALA A 126 16.61 10.61 -24.06
CA ALA A 126 15.75 9.44 -23.98
C ALA A 126 16.50 8.15 -23.57
N ARG A 127 17.71 7.94 -24.10
CA ARG A 127 18.55 6.78 -23.72
C ARG A 127 19.02 6.87 -22.27
N GLY A 128 19.45 8.04 -21.80
CA GLY A 128 19.85 8.26 -20.41
C GLY A 128 18.69 8.01 -19.45
N PHE A 129 17.53 8.58 -19.73
CA PHE A 129 16.34 8.43 -18.90
C PHE A 129 15.74 7.00 -18.91
N ARG A 130 15.96 6.22 -19.97
CA ARG A 130 15.60 4.79 -19.98
C ARG A 130 16.33 4.01 -18.90
N ASN A 131 17.61 4.27 -18.69
CA ASN A 131 18.39 3.63 -17.63
C ASN A 131 18.00 4.19 -16.26
N ALA A 132 17.84 5.52 -16.14
CA ALA A 132 17.39 6.17 -14.90
C ALA A 132 16.00 5.70 -14.46
N GLN A 133 15.07 5.48 -15.41
CA GLN A 133 13.75 4.92 -15.15
C GLN A 133 13.81 3.50 -14.57
N THR A 134 14.79 2.69 -14.95
CA THR A 134 14.99 1.36 -14.36
C THR A 134 15.36 1.48 -12.88
N VAL A 135 16.22 2.42 -12.53
CA VAL A 135 16.59 2.71 -11.13
C VAL A 135 15.39 3.25 -10.36
N SER A 136 14.67 4.23 -10.92
CA SER A 136 13.44 4.77 -10.33
C SER A 136 12.40 3.68 -10.07
N ALA A 137 12.16 2.80 -11.04
CA ALA A 137 11.25 1.67 -10.88
C ALA A 137 11.71 0.66 -9.79
N ALA A 138 13.02 0.48 -9.62
CA ALA A 138 13.57 -0.34 -8.54
C ALA A 138 13.29 0.31 -7.17
N MET A 139 13.53 1.62 -7.03
CA MET A 139 13.25 2.38 -5.81
C MET A 139 11.75 2.38 -5.48
N MET A 140 10.89 2.59 -6.48
CA MET A 140 9.44 2.51 -6.33
C MET A 140 8.98 1.13 -5.87
N SER A 141 9.56 0.06 -6.40
CA SER A 141 9.24 -1.31 -5.99
C SER A 141 9.66 -1.58 -4.54
N LEU A 142 10.81 -1.06 -4.12
CA LEU A 142 11.28 -1.17 -2.73
C LEU A 142 10.33 -0.42 -1.78
N GLY A 143 9.97 0.82 -2.12
CA GLY A 143 9.02 1.64 -1.35
C GLY A 143 7.63 1.03 -1.28
N HIS A 144 7.14 0.44 -2.38
CA HIS A 144 5.86 -0.26 -2.43
C HIS A 144 5.85 -1.46 -1.47
N GLY A 145 6.90 -2.30 -1.48
CA GLY A 145 7.02 -3.41 -0.56
C GLY A 145 7.08 -2.96 0.90
N LEU A 146 7.86 -1.90 1.19
CA LEU A 146 7.96 -1.30 2.50
C LEU A 146 6.61 -0.82 3.05
N GLN A 147 5.76 -0.22 2.22
CA GLN A 147 4.49 0.35 2.66
C GLN A 147 3.34 -0.68 2.66
N ASP A 148 3.20 -1.43 1.57
CA ASP A 148 2.01 -2.27 1.37
C ASP A 148 2.06 -3.59 2.14
N ALA A 149 3.24 -4.19 2.32
CA ALA A 149 3.36 -5.39 3.15
C ALA A 149 3.00 -5.12 4.62
N GLN A 150 3.33 -3.93 5.14
CA GLN A 150 3.06 -3.56 6.53
C GLN A 150 1.57 -3.49 6.86
N LYS A 151 0.71 -3.14 5.90
CA LYS A 151 -0.74 -3.12 6.10
C LYS A 151 -1.27 -4.53 6.37
N THR A 152 -0.81 -5.50 5.60
CA THR A 152 -1.13 -6.92 5.81
C THR A 152 -0.58 -7.42 7.13
N MET A 153 0.66 -7.04 7.49
CA MET A 153 1.24 -7.34 8.80
C MET A 153 0.35 -6.80 9.94
N GLY A 154 -0.10 -5.54 9.82
CA GLY A 154 -0.99 -4.93 10.81
C GLY A 154 -2.29 -5.71 11.03
N VAL A 155 -2.93 -6.16 9.95
CA VAL A 155 -4.16 -6.97 10.05
C VAL A 155 -3.90 -8.35 10.63
N ILE A 156 -2.79 -9.00 10.28
CA ILE A 156 -2.44 -10.29 10.89
C ILE A 156 -2.20 -10.13 12.38
N VAL A 157 -1.45 -9.09 12.80
CA VAL A 157 -1.22 -8.84 14.24
C VAL A 157 -2.53 -8.47 14.93
N LEU A 158 -3.40 -7.67 14.29
CA LEU A 158 -4.73 -7.36 14.81
C LEU A 158 -5.56 -8.64 15.05
N ALA A 159 -5.50 -9.59 14.12
CA ALA A 159 -6.16 -10.89 14.28
C ALA A 159 -5.53 -11.73 15.40
N LEU A 160 -4.20 -11.69 15.56
CA LEU A 160 -3.52 -12.39 16.65
C LEU A 160 -3.87 -11.79 18.03
N VAL A 161 -3.98 -10.46 18.13
CA VAL A 161 -4.43 -9.77 19.33
C VAL A 161 -5.89 -10.12 19.63
N ALA A 162 -6.76 -10.04 18.64
CA ALA A 162 -8.18 -10.42 18.76
C ALA A 162 -8.36 -11.89 19.18
N GLY A 163 -7.46 -12.78 18.75
CA GLY A 163 -7.44 -14.20 19.14
C GLY A 163 -6.77 -14.48 20.48
N GLY A 164 -6.17 -13.48 21.13
CA GLY A 164 -5.44 -13.66 22.39
C GLY A 164 -4.05 -14.32 22.23
N TYR A 165 -3.50 -14.36 21.02
CA TYR A 165 -2.19 -14.99 20.73
C TYR A 165 -1.01 -14.00 20.74
N ALA A 166 -1.26 -12.70 20.80
CA ALA A 166 -0.25 -11.65 20.84
C ALA A 166 -0.76 -10.43 21.63
N ASP A 167 0.16 -9.63 22.13
CA ASP A 167 -0.13 -8.37 22.82
C ASP A 167 -0.16 -7.15 21.88
N GLY A 168 0.22 -7.33 20.61
CA GLY A 168 0.26 -6.26 19.62
C GLY A 168 1.49 -5.35 19.68
N SER A 169 2.39 -5.53 20.67
CA SER A 169 3.57 -4.67 20.86
C SER A 169 4.61 -4.84 19.75
N THR A 170 4.71 -6.03 19.18
CA THR A 170 5.69 -6.37 18.14
C THR A 170 5.05 -7.13 16.98
N VAL A 171 5.64 -6.99 15.79
CA VAL A 171 5.28 -7.79 14.62
C VAL A 171 6.19 -9.01 14.56
N PRO A 172 5.67 -10.25 14.69
CA PRO A 172 6.48 -11.45 14.63
C PRO A 172 7.19 -11.61 13.27
N LEU A 173 8.40 -12.13 13.28
CA LEU A 173 9.20 -12.30 12.06
C LEU A 173 8.48 -13.13 10.97
N TRP A 174 7.78 -14.18 11.37
CA TRP A 174 7.02 -15.00 10.41
C TRP A 174 5.91 -14.21 9.70
N VAL A 175 5.29 -13.22 10.38
CA VAL A 175 4.28 -12.33 9.77
C VAL A 175 4.94 -11.46 8.72
N ILE A 176 6.13 -10.91 9.00
CA ILE A 176 6.89 -10.08 8.06
C ILE A 176 7.24 -10.90 6.81
N VAL A 177 7.77 -12.10 6.98
CA VAL A 177 8.14 -13.00 5.89
C VAL A 177 6.91 -13.44 5.09
N ALA A 178 5.81 -13.81 5.75
CA ALA A 178 4.58 -14.21 5.09
C ALA A 178 3.98 -13.07 4.25
N ALA A 179 3.84 -11.86 4.83
CA ALA A 179 3.32 -10.69 4.12
C ALA A 179 4.23 -10.26 2.97
N GLY A 180 5.55 -10.26 3.18
CA GLY A 180 6.54 -9.96 2.15
C GLY A 180 6.51 -10.97 0.99
N THR A 181 6.34 -12.26 1.29
CA THR A 181 6.20 -13.31 0.27
C THR A 181 4.89 -13.15 -0.50
N ALA A 182 3.80 -12.87 0.18
CA ALA A 182 2.49 -12.68 -0.45
C ALA A 182 2.49 -11.50 -1.43
N ILE A 183 3.06 -10.34 -1.05
CA ILE A 183 3.13 -9.18 -1.95
C ILE A 183 4.08 -9.44 -3.13
N ALA A 184 5.18 -10.16 -2.92
CA ALA A 184 6.10 -10.53 -3.99
C ALA A 184 5.44 -11.44 -5.02
N LEU A 185 4.76 -12.50 -4.58
CA LEU A 185 4.02 -13.43 -5.43
C LEU A 185 2.85 -12.74 -6.14
N GLY A 186 2.10 -11.89 -5.44
CA GLY A 186 1.00 -11.10 -6.01
C GLY A 186 1.48 -10.16 -7.11
N THR A 187 2.59 -9.47 -6.89
CA THR A 187 3.21 -8.61 -7.91
C THR A 187 3.68 -9.41 -9.13
N TYR A 188 4.27 -10.58 -8.90
CA TYR A 188 4.75 -11.45 -9.99
C TYR A 188 3.60 -11.98 -10.85
N SER A 189 2.51 -12.43 -10.24
CA SER A 189 1.40 -13.10 -10.93
C SER A 189 0.31 -12.16 -11.41
N GLY A 190 -0.05 -11.12 -10.64
CA GLY A 190 -1.28 -10.33 -10.81
C GLY A 190 -1.11 -8.92 -11.38
N GLY A 191 0.09 -8.35 -11.35
CA GLY A 191 0.32 -6.93 -11.65
C GLY A 191 0.08 -6.52 -13.12
N TRP A 192 0.15 -7.45 -14.06
CA TRP A 192 0.14 -7.14 -15.49
C TRP A 192 -1.13 -6.42 -15.98
N ARG A 193 -2.30 -6.79 -15.48
CA ARG A 193 -3.57 -6.15 -15.89
C ARG A 193 -3.60 -4.67 -15.55
N ILE A 194 -3.23 -4.33 -14.33
CA ILE A 194 -3.21 -2.96 -13.82
C ILE A 194 -2.11 -2.15 -14.49
N MET A 195 -0.90 -2.71 -14.62
CA MET A 195 0.21 -2.07 -15.35
C MET A 195 -0.17 -1.70 -16.78
N ARG A 196 -0.90 -2.57 -17.49
CA ARG A 196 -1.38 -2.28 -18.85
C ARG A 196 -2.38 -1.13 -18.88
N THR A 197 -3.27 -1.06 -17.90
CA THR A 197 -4.23 0.05 -17.79
C THR A 197 -3.50 1.37 -17.52
N LEU A 198 -2.65 1.43 -16.52
CA LEU A 198 -1.91 2.64 -16.15
C LEU A 198 -0.94 3.10 -17.24
N GLY A 199 -0.20 2.18 -17.84
CA GLY A 199 0.89 2.52 -18.78
C GLY A 199 0.47 2.71 -20.23
N ARG A 200 -0.77 2.33 -20.61
CA ARG A 200 -1.22 2.38 -22.02
C ARG A 200 -2.60 2.96 -22.25
N ARG A 201 -3.47 2.98 -21.24
CA ARG A 201 -4.85 3.44 -21.40
C ARG A 201 -5.11 4.82 -20.80
N ILE A 202 -4.31 5.23 -19.80
CA ILE A 202 -4.49 6.51 -19.12
C ILE A 202 -3.56 7.56 -19.71
N ILE A 203 -2.26 7.23 -19.89
CA ILE A 203 -1.25 8.15 -20.41
C ILE A 203 -0.16 7.38 -21.16
N ASP A 204 0.34 7.97 -22.25
CA ASP A 204 1.54 7.49 -22.94
C ASP A 204 2.78 7.98 -22.20
N LEU A 205 3.49 7.06 -21.55
CA LEU A 205 4.70 7.34 -20.80
C LEU A 205 5.94 7.23 -21.70
N ASP A 206 6.60 8.35 -21.93
CA ASP A 206 7.98 8.38 -22.45
C ASP A 206 9.01 8.25 -21.30
N PRO A 207 10.30 7.92 -21.60
CA PRO A 207 11.29 7.70 -20.55
C PRO A 207 11.50 8.87 -19.57
N PRO A 208 11.54 10.16 -19.98
CA PRO A 208 11.61 11.26 -19.03
C PRO A 208 10.38 11.38 -18.12
N ARG A 209 9.17 11.21 -18.68
CA ARG A 209 7.91 11.26 -17.90
C ARG A 209 7.78 10.08 -16.93
N GLY A 210 8.25 8.90 -17.36
CA GLY A 210 8.24 7.73 -16.49
C GLY A 210 9.31 7.76 -15.40
N PHE A 211 10.30 8.65 -15.49
CA PHE A 211 11.29 8.89 -14.45
C PHE A 211 10.82 9.94 -13.43
N ALA A 212 10.17 11.01 -13.87
CA ALA A 212 9.66 12.11 -13.02
C ALA A 212 8.46 11.69 -12.20
#